data_46fdffbc3bccd579a2a41b5e6f1a5253
#
_entry.id   46fdffbc3bccd579a2a41b5e6f1a5253
#
_cell.length_a   1.000
_cell.length_b   1.000
_cell.length_c   1.000
_cell.angle_alpha   90.00
_cell.angle_beta   90.00
_cell.angle_gamma   90.00
#
_symmetry.space_group_name_H-M   'P 1'
#
loop_
_entity.id
_entity.type
_entity.pdbx_description
1 polymer ?
#
loop_
_entity_poly.entity_id
_entity_poly.type
_entity_poly.pdbx_seq_one_letter_code
_entity_poly.pdbx_strand_id
1 'polypeptide(L)'
;MLSRIKVFKFEEHTKESLNNLVERILKNKKEYFNYENIDIKKESIERLIIGSNGDARKLIDTLELSIHSTKEKNKKKIISVEKVNELLENNSVYDKKSDNHYNNISAFIKSIRGSDPNAAIYYLARMLKMVKIHYL
;
A
#
# COMPACT_ATOMS: atom_id res chain seq x y z
N MET A 1 8.26 -24.06 24.91
CA MET A 1 8.90 -22.72 24.77
C MET A 1 7.92 -21.54 24.74
N LEU A 2 6.64 -21.73 24.42
CA LEU A 2 5.63 -20.64 24.34
C LEU A 2 5.19 -20.05 25.69
N SER A 3 5.44 -20.71 26.82
CA SER A 3 4.94 -20.29 28.15
C SER A 3 5.61 -19.04 28.74
N ARG A 4 6.67 -18.55 28.13
CA ARG A 4 7.40 -17.33 28.56
C ARG A 4 7.29 -16.15 27.61
N ILE A 5 6.55 -16.30 26.50
CA ILE A 5 6.39 -15.28 25.47
C ILE A 5 4.94 -14.80 25.48
N LYS A 6 4.74 -13.49 25.71
CA LYS A 6 3.44 -12.87 25.48
C LYS A 6 3.25 -12.68 23.98
N VAL A 7 2.24 -13.30 23.40
CA VAL A 7 1.88 -13.12 21.98
C VAL A 7 0.88 -11.99 21.90
N PHE A 8 1.23 -10.95 21.14
CA PHE A 8 0.33 -9.86 20.79
C PHE A 8 -0.07 -10.06 19.33
N LYS A 9 -1.36 -10.21 19.09
CA LYS A 9 -1.90 -10.29 17.74
C LYS A 9 -2.23 -8.87 17.28
N PHE A 10 -1.62 -8.44 16.18
CA PHE A 10 -1.99 -7.21 15.51
C PHE A 10 -3.14 -7.49 14.55
N GLU A 11 -4.16 -6.66 14.60
CA GLU A 11 -5.30 -6.71 13.70
C GLU A 11 -5.27 -5.52 12.72
N GLU A 12 -5.94 -5.66 11.60
CA GLU A 12 -6.12 -4.56 10.66
C GLU A 12 -6.88 -3.41 11.31
N HIS A 13 -6.57 -2.19 10.89
CA HIS A 13 -7.27 -1.01 11.38
C HIS A 13 -8.74 -1.00 10.94
N THR A 14 -9.63 -0.63 11.87
CA THR A 14 -11.03 -0.37 11.54
C THR A 14 -11.17 0.90 10.68
N LYS A 15 -12.26 1.01 9.92
CA LYS A 15 -12.57 2.23 9.15
C LYS A 15 -12.61 3.48 10.02
N GLU A 16 -13.13 3.36 11.23
CA GLU A 16 -13.18 4.46 12.20
C GLU A 16 -11.77 4.88 12.64
N SER A 17 -10.91 3.93 12.96
CA SER A 17 -9.51 4.18 13.32
C SER A 17 -8.76 4.90 12.18
N LEU A 18 -8.96 4.45 10.94
CA LEU A 18 -8.35 5.07 9.77
C LEU A 18 -8.90 6.48 9.49
N ASN A 19 -10.20 6.71 9.70
CA ASN A 19 -10.79 8.04 9.57
C ASN A 19 -10.19 9.01 10.60
N ASN A 20 -10.08 8.60 11.85
CA ASN A 20 -9.46 9.40 12.92
C ASN A 20 -7.98 9.71 12.59
N LEU A 21 -7.27 8.77 11.97
CA LEU A 21 -5.89 8.98 11.51
C LEU A 21 -5.82 10.06 10.43
N VAL A 22 -6.69 9.98 9.40
CA VAL A 22 -6.75 10.98 8.33
C VAL A 22 -7.10 12.35 8.88
N GLU A 23 -8.08 12.46 9.76
CA GLU A 23 -8.45 13.74 10.38
C GLU A 23 -7.30 14.37 11.16
N ARG A 24 -6.56 13.56 11.93
CA ARG A 24 -5.37 14.01 12.67
C ARG A 24 -4.28 14.54 11.74
N ILE A 25 -4.03 13.83 10.63
CA ILE A 25 -3.04 14.24 9.63
C ILE A 25 -3.48 15.55 8.96
N LEU A 26 -4.75 15.68 8.59
CA LEU A 26 -5.29 16.87 7.94
C LEU A 26 -5.34 18.10 8.85
N LYS A 27 -5.45 17.91 10.16
CA LYS A 27 -5.32 19.01 11.14
C LYS A 27 -3.90 19.55 11.18
N ASN A 28 -2.90 18.72 11.00
CA ASN A 28 -1.47 19.08 11.06
C ASN A 28 -0.82 19.05 9.66
N LYS A 29 -1.57 19.31 8.61
CA LYS A 29 -1.15 19.16 7.21
C LYS A 29 0.10 19.96 6.83
N LYS A 30 0.34 21.12 7.48
CA LYS A 30 1.56 21.91 7.29
C LYS A 30 2.80 21.18 7.76
N GLU A 31 2.72 20.50 8.91
CA GLU A 31 3.82 19.74 9.49
C GLU A 31 4.14 18.50 8.64
N TYR A 32 3.12 17.76 8.19
CA TYR A 32 3.32 16.51 7.45
C TYR A 32 3.64 16.71 5.97
N PHE A 33 3.02 17.71 5.32
CA PHE A 33 3.09 17.84 3.85
C PHE A 33 3.73 19.14 3.39
N ASN A 34 4.09 20.04 4.31
CA ASN A 34 4.57 21.39 4.02
C ASN A 34 3.59 22.22 3.15
N TYR A 35 2.29 21.91 3.23
CA TYR A 35 1.20 22.60 2.55
C TYR A 35 0.08 22.94 3.52
N GLU A 36 -0.40 24.18 3.48
CA GLU A 36 -1.51 24.65 4.32
C GLU A 36 -2.88 24.49 3.62
N ASN A 37 -2.92 24.78 2.32
CA ASN A 37 -4.16 24.89 1.57
C ASN A 37 -4.49 23.59 0.79
N ILE A 38 -4.81 22.55 1.52
CA ILE A 38 -5.26 21.27 0.97
C ILE A 38 -6.74 21.12 1.25
N ASP A 39 -7.51 20.83 0.20
CA ASP A 39 -8.93 20.48 0.26
C ASP A 39 -9.14 19.07 -0.27
N ILE A 40 -9.69 18.21 0.57
CA ILE A 40 -9.99 16.82 0.22
C ILE A 40 -11.47 16.60 0.43
N LYS A 41 -12.18 16.20 -0.61
CA LYS A 41 -13.59 15.87 -0.52
C LYS A 41 -13.80 14.65 0.38
N LYS A 42 -14.92 14.64 1.12
CA LYS A 42 -15.27 13.51 2.01
C LYS A 42 -15.28 12.17 1.26
N GLU A 43 -15.83 12.15 0.06
CA GLU A 43 -15.85 10.98 -0.82
C GLU A 43 -14.42 10.46 -1.16
N SER A 44 -13.47 11.38 -1.34
CA SER A 44 -12.05 11.02 -1.59
C SER A 44 -11.42 10.36 -0.35
N ILE A 45 -11.76 10.83 0.86
CA ILE A 45 -11.30 10.24 2.11
C ILE A 45 -11.89 8.84 2.27
N GLU A 46 -13.19 8.69 2.07
CA GLU A 46 -13.85 7.37 2.13
C GLU A 46 -13.24 6.38 1.14
N ARG A 47 -12.93 6.84 -0.06
CA ARG A 47 -12.29 6.01 -1.09
C ARG A 47 -10.86 5.59 -0.70
N LEU A 48 -10.07 6.50 -0.11
CA LEU A 48 -8.73 6.20 0.44
C LEU A 48 -8.81 5.12 1.52
N ILE A 49 -9.74 5.26 2.46
CA ILE A 49 -9.94 4.30 3.57
C ILE A 49 -10.31 2.91 3.03
N ILE A 50 -11.26 2.84 2.08
CA ILE A 50 -11.65 1.57 1.46
C ILE A 50 -10.46 0.96 0.70
N GLY A 51 -9.74 1.76 -0.07
CA GLY A 51 -8.61 1.30 -0.89
C GLY A 51 -7.38 0.87 -0.09
N SER A 52 -7.24 1.35 1.14
CA SER A 52 -6.16 0.93 2.05
C SER A 52 -6.36 -0.46 2.65
N ASN A 53 -7.60 -0.97 2.66
CA ASN A 53 -7.94 -2.30 3.17
C ASN A 53 -7.41 -2.58 4.59
N GLY A 54 -7.56 -1.61 5.50
CA GLY A 54 -7.12 -1.74 6.89
C GLY A 54 -5.64 -1.41 7.13
N ASP A 55 -4.87 -1.12 6.08
CA ASP A 55 -3.44 -0.79 6.18
C ASP A 55 -3.24 0.73 6.27
N ALA A 56 -2.82 1.20 7.46
CA ALA A 56 -2.57 2.61 7.75
C ALA A 56 -1.39 3.18 6.93
N ARG A 57 -0.35 2.38 6.63
CA ARG A 57 0.79 2.82 5.83
C ARG A 57 0.35 3.09 4.41
N LYS A 58 -0.34 2.14 3.79
CA LYS A 58 -0.89 2.28 2.43
C LYS A 58 -1.82 3.49 2.32
N LEU A 59 -2.63 3.75 3.35
CA LEU A 59 -3.48 4.93 3.42
C LEU A 59 -2.66 6.22 3.35
N ILE A 60 -1.63 6.33 4.22
CA ILE A 60 -0.80 7.53 4.32
C ILE A 60 -0.01 7.75 3.03
N ASP A 61 0.63 6.71 2.50
CA ASP A 61 1.41 6.78 1.25
C ASP A 61 0.53 7.24 0.07
N THR A 62 -0.70 6.70 -0.04
CA THR A 62 -1.63 7.10 -1.10
C THR A 62 -2.15 8.53 -0.91
N LEU A 63 -2.39 8.94 0.32
CA LEU A 63 -2.78 10.32 0.66
C LEU A 63 -1.66 11.31 0.31
N GLU A 64 -0.43 11.03 0.72
CA GLU A 64 0.74 11.84 0.43
C GLU A 64 0.97 11.96 -1.09
N LEU A 65 0.94 10.85 -1.80
CA LEU A 65 1.08 10.82 -3.25
C LEU A 65 -0.04 11.61 -3.94
N SER A 66 -1.28 11.54 -3.43
CA SER A 66 -2.41 12.34 -3.93
C SER A 66 -2.15 13.84 -3.81
N ILE A 67 -1.59 14.26 -2.67
CA ILE A 67 -1.25 15.67 -2.41
C ILE A 67 -0.11 16.14 -3.31
N HIS A 68 0.96 15.34 -3.44
CA HIS A 68 2.12 15.71 -4.23
C HIS A 68 1.83 15.71 -5.74
N SER A 69 1.06 14.75 -6.23
CA SER A 69 0.72 14.66 -7.65
C SER A 69 -0.39 15.61 -8.11
N THR A 70 -1.11 16.24 -7.18
CA THR A 70 -2.16 17.22 -7.50
C THR A 70 -1.55 18.58 -7.77
N LYS A 71 -1.84 19.15 -8.97
CA LYS A 71 -1.41 20.49 -9.32
C LYS A 71 -2.13 21.54 -8.47
N GLU A 72 -1.39 22.52 -8.05
CA GLU A 72 -1.93 23.67 -7.32
C GLU A 72 -2.76 24.56 -8.25
N LYS A 73 -3.98 24.92 -7.84
CA LYS A 73 -4.84 25.90 -8.50
C LYS A 73 -5.22 26.97 -7.49
N ASN A 74 -4.97 28.23 -7.81
CA ASN A 74 -5.28 29.38 -6.93
C ASN A 74 -4.73 29.23 -5.50
N LYS A 75 -3.49 28.77 -5.36
CA LYS A 75 -2.83 28.50 -4.07
C LYS A 75 -3.56 27.45 -3.21
N LYS A 76 -4.34 26.55 -3.85
CA LYS A 76 -5.07 25.47 -3.19
C LYS A 76 -4.90 24.18 -3.97
N LYS A 77 -4.70 23.07 -3.28
CA LYS A 77 -4.72 21.72 -3.86
C LYS A 77 -6.07 21.06 -3.56
N ILE A 78 -6.80 20.69 -4.60
CA ILE A 78 -8.10 20.02 -4.48
C ILE A 78 -7.92 18.57 -4.91
N ILE A 79 -8.07 17.65 -3.99
CA ILE A 79 -7.91 16.21 -4.25
C ILE A 79 -9.27 15.63 -4.55
N SER A 80 -9.43 15.19 -5.80
CA SER A 80 -10.66 14.59 -6.29
C SER A 80 -10.68 13.07 -6.13
N VAL A 81 -11.87 12.48 -6.22
CA VAL A 81 -12.06 11.02 -6.13
C VAL A 81 -11.38 10.31 -7.31
N GLU A 82 -11.43 10.92 -8.50
CA GLU A 82 -10.83 10.38 -9.71
C GLU A 82 -9.31 10.24 -9.53
N LYS A 83 -8.66 11.24 -8.92
CA LYS A 83 -7.22 11.20 -8.64
C LYS A 83 -6.86 10.09 -7.65
N VAL A 84 -7.68 9.92 -6.61
CA VAL A 84 -7.51 8.82 -5.66
C VAL A 84 -7.68 7.46 -6.32
N ASN A 85 -8.70 7.29 -7.18
CA ASN A 85 -8.93 6.05 -7.92
C ASN A 85 -7.73 5.70 -8.83
N GLU A 86 -7.26 6.66 -9.62
CA GLU A 86 -6.07 6.50 -10.47
C GLU A 86 -4.87 5.95 -9.69
N LEU A 87 -4.60 6.53 -8.51
CA LEU A 87 -3.48 6.12 -7.68
C LEU A 87 -3.67 4.75 -7.03
N LEU A 88 -4.89 4.44 -6.59
CA LEU A 88 -5.21 3.13 -6.02
C LEU A 88 -5.12 2.01 -7.05
N GLU A 89 -5.54 2.25 -8.30
CA GLU A 89 -5.44 1.30 -9.40
C GLU A 89 -3.97 1.04 -9.76
N ASN A 90 -3.17 2.08 -9.91
CA ASN A 90 -1.74 1.97 -10.19
C ASN A 90 -1.00 1.22 -9.07
N ASN A 91 -1.27 1.54 -7.81
CA ASN A 91 -0.69 0.85 -6.66
C ASN A 91 -1.13 -0.61 -6.59
N SER A 92 -2.41 -0.93 -6.89
CA SER A 92 -2.90 -2.31 -6.84
C SER A 92 -2.24 -3.22 -7.88
N VAL A 93 -1.90 -2.68 -9.04
CA VAL A 93 -1.13 -3.40 -10.08
C VAL A 93 0.31 -3.63 -9.63
N TYR A 94 0.92 -2.64 -8.98
CA TYR A 94 2.29 -2.72 -8.47
C TYR A 94 2.39 -3.68 -7.27
N ASP A 95 1.49 -3.57 -6.29
CA ASP A 95 1.44 -4.44 -5.10
C ASP A 95 1.24 -5.91 -5.48
N LYS A 96 0.29 -6.22 -6.38
CA LYS A 96 0.08 -7.60 -6.84
C LYS A 96 1.30 -8.19 -7.53
N LYS A 97 2.07 -7.38 -8.25
CA LYS A 97 3.32 -7.82 -8.90
C LYS A 97 4.44 -7.98 -7.88
N SER A 98 4.57 -7.04 -6.94
CA SER A 98 5.59 -7.05 -5.90
C SER A 98 5.38 -8.20 -4.93
N ASP A 99 4.19 -8.37 -4.37
CA ASP A 99 3.88 -9.45 -3.43
C ASP A 99 4.07 -10.83 -4.04
N ASN A 100 3.63 -11.03 -5.29
CA ASN A 100 3.87 -12.28 -6.00
C ASN A 100 5.36 -12.54 -6.23
N HIS A 101 6.16 -11.50 -6.49
CA HIS A 101 7.61 -11.64 -6.66
C HIS A 101 8.27 -12.04 -5.34
N TYR A 102 8.00 -11.32 -4.24
CA TYR A 102 8.53 -11.65 -2.91
C TYR A 102 8.07 -13.02 -2.42
N ASN A 103 6.82 -13.37 -2.63
CA ASN A 103 6.28 -14.68 -2.26
C ASN A 103 6.97 -15.81 -3.04
N ASN A 104 7.22 -15.64 -4.33
CA ASN A 104 7.93 -16.63 -5.14
C ASN A 104 9.39 -16.77 -4.73
N ILE A 105 10.10 -15.66 -4.44
CA ILE A 105 11.47 -15.69 -3.93
C ILE A 105 11.53 -16.39 -2.57
N SER A 106 10.63 -16.03 -1.65
CA SER A 106 10.57 -16.64 -0.32
C SER A 106 10.28 -18.14 -0.40
N ALA A 107 9.35 -18.56 -1.26
CA ALA A 107 9.03 -19.96 -1.49
C ALA A 107 10.23 -20.71 -2.11
N PHE A 108 10.91 -20.12 -3.08
CA PHE A 108 12.12 -20.69 -3.69
C PHE A 108 13.24 -20.92 -2.66
N ILE A 109 13.54 -19.92 -1.83
CA ILE A 109 14.56 -20.05 -0.78
C ILE A 109 14.17 -21.12 0.24
N LYS A 110 12.89 -21.19 0.65
CA LYS A 110 12.39 -22.22 1.57
C LYS A 110 12.48 -23.62 0.97
N SER A 111 12.20 -23.78 -0.32
CA SER A 111 12.33 -25.04 -1.03
C SER A 111 13.79 -25.55 -1.06
N ILE A 112 14.75 -24.65 -1.33
CA ILE A 112 16.18 -24.99 -1.27
C ILE A 112 16.58 -25.40 0.15
N ARG A 113 16.18 -24.65 1.16
CA ARG A 113 16.49 -24.97 2.56
C ARG A 113 15.84 -26.27 3.03
N GLY A 114 14.66 -26.59 2.50
CA GLY A 114 13.94 -27.84 2.75
C GLY A 114 14.45 -29.03 1.93
N SER A 115 15.48 -28.81 1.07
CA SER A 115 16.00 -29.84 0.16
C SER A 115 14.93 -30.45 -0.74
N ASP A 116 13.95 -29.64 -1.19
CA ASP A 116 12.92 -30.03 -2.15
C ASP A 116 13.26 -29.50 -3.56
N PRO A 117 13.91 -30.30 -4.41
CA PRO A 117 14.33 -29.86 -5.74
C PRO A 117 13.14 -29.61 -6.67
N ASN A 118 12.03 -30.33 -6.53
CA ASN A 118 10.87 -30.16 -7.38
C ASN A 118 10.18 -28.82 -7.13
N ALA A 119 9.97 -28.46 -5.87
CA ALA A 119 9.42 -27.17 -5.49
C ALA A 119 10.39 -26.03 -5.90
N ALA A 120 11.70 -26.20 -5.73
CA ALA A 120 12.69 -25.19 -6.12
C ALA A 120 12.63 -24.92 -7.63
N ILE A 121 12.62 -25.94 -8.48
CA ILE A 121 12.52 -25.80 -9.94
C ILE A 121 11.19 -25.14 -10.32
N TYR A 122 10.09 -25.50 -9.68
CA TYR A 122 8.78 -24.90 -9.93
C TYR A 122 8.76 -23.39 -9.66
N TYR A 123 9.25 -22.96 -8.50
CA TYR A 123 9.27 -21.53 -8.15
C TYR A 123 10.28 -20.74 -8.98
N LEU A 124 11.41 -21.33 -9.36
CA LEU A 124 12.36 -20.75 -10.31
C LEU A 124 11.71 -20.51 -11.68
N ALA A 125 11.00 -21.50 -12.22
CA ALA A 125 10.30 -21.38 -13.49
C ALA A 125 9.21 -20.28 -13.45
N ARG A 126 8.48 -20.16 -12.34
CA ARG A 126 7.52 -19.06 -12.12
C ARG A 126 8.19 -17.69 -12.14
N MET A 127 9.34 -17.55 -11.48
CA MET A 127 10.09 -16.30 -11.45
C MET A 127 10.59 -15.92 -12.85
N LEU A 128 11.15 -16.86 -13.61
CA LEU A 128 11.61 -16.63 -14.98
C LEU A 128 10.44 -16.25 -15.93
N LYS A 129 9.28 -16.85 -15.78
CA LYS A 129 8.09 -16.49 -16.53
C LYS A 129 7.63 -15.06 -16.27
N MET A 130 7.73 -14.60 -15.03
CA MET A 130 7.39 -13.21 -14.65
C MET A 130 8.37 -12.20 -15.26
N VAL A 131 9.64 -12.52 -15.36
CA VAL A 131 10.66 -11.67 -15.99
C VAL A 131 10.43 -11.54 -17.50
N LYS A 132 10.11 -12.63 -18.20
CA LYS A 132 9.85 -12.59 -19.66
C LYS A 132 8.69 -11.67 -20.08
N ILE A 133 7.70 -11.44 -19.24
CA ILE A 133 6.55 -10.55 -19.53
C ILE A 133 6.95 -9.06 -19.50
N HIS A 134 8.12 -8.73 -18.96
CA HIS A 134 8.58 -7.34 -18.86
C HIS A 134 9.46 -6.86 -20.02
N TYR A 135 9.87 -7.79 -20.93
CA TYR A 135 10.76 -7.48 -22.06
C TYR A 135 10.12 -7.75 -23.44
N LEU A 136 8.79 -7.93 -23.50
CA LEU A 136 7.99 -7.96 -24.72
C LEU A 136 6.93 -6.85 -24.69
#